data_552c07816b3426adf09f61d73c7c2ff8
#
_entry.id   552c07816b3426adf09f61d73c7c2ff8
#
_cell.length_a   1.000
_cell.length_b   1.000
_cell.length_c   1.000
_cell.angle_alpha   90.00
_cell.angle_beta   90.00
_cell.angle_gamma   90.00
#
_symmetry.space_group_name_H-M   'P 1'
#
loop_
_entity.id
_entity.type
_entity.pdbx_description
1 polymer ?
#
loop_
_entity_poly.entity_id
_entity_poly.type
_entity_poly.pdbx_seq_one_letter_code
_entity_poly.pdbx_strand_id
1 'polypeptide(L)'
;MQSEINVMDVQHLAAIAKQEEAINCTMKELSKTILVLKEILDSKDICVVSKYKSRNGEFRKLPPKLKVSLPNFKSKMVNREKFLEQFGSLTQLSIETEQESYILQSPEEAETQETESPSLDGALLEFPRIITEIDTGYKSLFNVSCLSDEEIWTGGDDKIMKLFNLQGELVKVVQTKSENEPKDIAVTSNGDLVYIDSKESSIYIVKKTTVLPLITLRGWRPLNVCSSTSGDLLVTMISEDEEETKVVRYSGSTEKQSIQWDDQGFPLYSANPSKFLSENRNLDICVADRFACAIVVVNVDGEFRFKYEGAPSLSVRKFTPRGIATDGEGLILTSDFTNHCIHVLDQDGHFLRYIDNCELQTPWGICVDSSDNLFVAERKTSKVKKIQYYK
;
A
#
# COMPACT_ATOMS: atom_id res chain seq x y z
N MET A 1 2.29 13.77 32.11
CA MET A 1 2.02 13.13 30.83
C MET A 1 2.78 13.80 29.67
N GLN A 2 2.52 15.07 29.26
CA GLN A 2 3.27 15.71 28.15
C GLN A 2 4.78 15.77 28.39
N SER A 3 5.20 16.06 29.63
CA SER A 3 6.62 16.09 30.01
C SER A 3 7.25 14.68 29.96
N GLU A 4 6.53 13.64 30.30
CA GLU A 4 7.00 12.26 30.25
C GLU A 4 7.12 11.76 28.82
N ILE A 5 6.16 12.11 27.95
CA ILE A 5 6.23 11.84 26.51
C ILE A 5 7.46 12.48 25.90
N ASN A 6 7.69 13.76 26.18
CA ASN A 6 8.85 14.48 25.63
C ASN A 6 10.18 13.85 26.11
N VAL A 7 10.27 13.34 27.33
CA VAL A 7 11.48 12.65 27.82
C VAL A 7 11.69 11.32 27.09
N MET A 8 10.62 10.56 26.83
CA MET A 8 10.69 9.31 26.05
C MET A 8 11.08 9.53 24.61
N ASP A 9 10.56 10.58 23.98
CA ASP A 9 10.95 10.96 22.61
C ASP A 9 12.44 11.30 22.50
N VAL A 10 12.97 12.07 23.46
CA VAL A 10 14.42 12.38 23.49
C VAL A 10 15.26 11.11 23.68
N GLN A 11 14.83 10.17 24.51
CA GLN A 11 15.53 8.89 24.69
C GLN A 11 15.49 8.03 23.44
N HIS A 12 14.36 7.97 22.75
CA HIS A 12 14.21 7.29 21.46
C HIS A 12 15.15 7.84 20.40
N LEU A 13 15.09 9.15 20.20
CA LEU A 13 15.95 9.83 19.23
C LEU A 13 17.42 9.61 19.50
N ALA A 14 17.84 9.65 20.76
CA ALA A 14 19.23 9.40 21.16
C ALA A 14 19.66 7.94 20.87
N ALA A 15 18.78 6.96 21.09
CA ALA A 15 19.08 5.56 20.81
C ALA A 15 19.20 5.31 19.29
N ILE A 16 18.29 5.87 18.50
CA ILE A 16 18.31 5.78 17.04
C ILE A 16 19.57 6.45 16.47
N ALA A 17 19.91 7.66 16.92
CA ALA A 17 21.11 8.37 16.47
C ALA A 17 22.40 7.58 16.76
N LYS A 18 22.49 6.92 17.92
CA LYS A 18 23.63 6.05 18.26
C LYS A 18 23.73 4.84 17.32
N GLN A 19 22.61 4.26 16.95
CA GLN A 19 22.57 3.13 16.01
C GLN A 19 22.97 3.56 14.60
N GLU A 20 22.45 4.70 14.16
CA GLU A 20 22.80 5.30 12.87
C GLU A 20 24.32 5.58 12.77
N GLU A 21 24.91 6.14 13.82
CA GLU A 21 26.36 6.38 13.88
C GLU A 21 27.17 5.08 13.76
N ALA A 22 26.74 4.01 14.44
CA ALA A 22 27.38 2.69 14.36
C ALA A 22 27.31 2.09 12.97
N ILE A 23 26.15 2.18 12.29
CA ILE A 23 25.98 1.72 10.91
C ILE A 23 26.83 2.54 9.95
N ASN A 24 26.81 3.86 10.05
CA ASN A 24 27.61 4.74 9.21
C ASN A 24 29.12 4.52 9.37
N CYS A 25 29.59 4.20 10.58
CA CYS A 25 30.98 3.82 10.82
C CYS A 25 31.33 2.52 10.08
N THR A 26 30.48 1.51 10.18
CA THR A 26 30.67 0.22 9.48
C THR A 26 30.67 0.39 7.96
N MET A 27 29.77 1.21 7.41
CA MET A 27 29.71 1.52 5.99
C MET A 27 30.98 2.23 5.49
N LYS A 28 31.53 3.18 6.27
CA LYS A 28 32.79 3.85 5.94
C LYS A 28 33.97 2.87 5.90
N GLU A 29 34.04 1.96 6.85
CA GLU A 29 35.10 0.94 6.87
C GLU A 29 34.98 -0.05 5.70
N LEU A 30 33.77 -0.49 5.36
CA LEU A 30 33.52 -1.31 4.18
C LEU A 30 33.93 -0.60 2.88
N SER A 31 33.57 0.68 2.73
CA SER A 31 33.94 1.48 1.56
C SER A 31 35.45 1.60 1.40
N LYS A 32 36.19 1.83 2.50
CA LYS A 32 37.66 1.85 2.49
C LYS A 32 38.22 0.49 2.07
N THR A 33 37.69 -0.60 2.60
CA THR A 33 38.15 -1.95 2.27
C THR A 33 37.92 -2.29 0.80
N ILE A 34 36.79 -1.87 0.23
CA ILE A 34 36.48 -2.02 -1.21
C ILE A 34 37.50 -1.27 -2.07
N LEU A 35 37.87 -0.04 -1.70
CA LEU A 35 38.90 0.73 -2.42
C LEU A 35 40.25 0.01 -2.41
N VAL A 36 40.71 -0.46 -1.25
CA VAL A 36 41.96 -1.22 -1.11
C VAL A 36 41.93 -2.51 -1.96
N LEU A 37 40.80 -3.22 -1.97
CA LEU A 37 40.64 -4.42 -2.80
C LEU A 37 40.70 -4.11 -4.30
N LYS A 38 40.12 -2.99 -4.75
CA LYS A 38 40.23 -2.55 -6.14
C LYS A 38 41.67 -2.24 -6.51
N GLU A 39 42.41 -1.51 -5.68
CA GLU A 39 43.84 -1.23 -5.88
C GLU A 39 44.69 -2.52 -5.96
N ILE A 40 44.40 -3.50 -5.10
CA ILE A 40 45.08 -4.80 -5.11
C ILE A 40 44.78 -5.57 -6.41
N LEU A 41 43.53 -5.56 -6.88
CA LEU A 41 43.14 -6.21 -8.12
C LEU A 41 43.77 -5.55 -9.36
N ASP A 42 43.91 -4.22 -9.34
CA ASP A 42 44.50 -3.47 -10.45
C ASP A 42 46.05 -3.57 -10.47
N SER A 43 46.68 -3.91 -9.35
CA SER A 43 48.17 -3.84 -9.18
C SER A 43 48.94 -4.90 -9.96
N LYS A 44 48.33 -5.97 -10.48
CA LYS A 44 49.00 -7.14 -11.14
C LYS A 44 50.20 -7.70 -10.39
N ASP A 45 50.50 -7.24 -9.16
CA ASP A 45 51.65 -7.67 -8.39
C ASP A 45 51.25 -8.86 -7.48
N ILE A 46 51.78 -10.03 -7.82
CA ILE A 46 51.51 -11.28 -7.12
C ILE A 46 51.93 -11.18 -5.65
N CYS A 47 52.98 -10.41 -5.32
CA CYS A 47 53.44 -10.24 -3.96
C CYS A 47 52.48 -9.42 -3.08
N VAL A 48 51.76 -8.46 -3.67
CA VAL A 48 50.74 -7.66 -2.99
C VAL A 48 49.47 -8.51 -2.76
N VAL A 49 49.06 -9.25 -3.75
CA VAL A 49 47.87 -10.14 -3.67
C VAL A 49 48.09 -11.24 -2.60
N SER A 50 49.29 -11.87 -2.59
CA SER A 50 49.60 -12.96 -1.64
C SER A 50 49.66 -12.53 -0.16
N LYS A 51 49.91 -11.24 0.10
CA LYS A 51 49.97 -10.67 1.47
C LYS A 51 48.58 -10.23 1.99
N TYR A 52 47.58 -10.16 1.15
CA TYR A 52 46.24 -9.73 1.57
C TYR A 52 45.61 -10.77 2.50
N LYS A 53 45.16 -10.32 3.66
CA LYS A 53 44.32 -11.10 4.58
C LYS A 53 42.91 -10.61 4.56
N SER A 54 41.97 -11.49 4.24
CA SER A 54 40.53 -11.16 4.20
C SER A 54 40.00 -10.70 5.56
N ARG A 55 39.32 -9.56 5.57
CA ARG A 55 38.62 -9.01 6.74
C ARG A 55 37.12 -9.39 6.77
N ASN A 56 36.68 -10.30 5.91
CA ASN A 56 35.27 -10.71 5.84
C ASN A 56 34.73 -11.17 7.20
N GLY A 57 35.53 -11.81 8.04
CA GLY A 57 35.13 -12.22 9.39
C GLY A 57 34.79 -11.06 10.33
N GLU A 58 35.41 -9.89 10.14
CA GLU A 58 35.11 -8.68 10.91
C GLU A 58 33.78 -8.04 10.51
N PHE A 59 33.51 -8.03 9.21
CA PHE A 59 32.27 -7.42 8.63
C PHE A 59 31.04 -8.34 8.70
N ARG A 60 31.20 -9.61 9.06
CA ARG A 60 30.07 -10.52 9.33
C ARG A 60 29.31 -10.18 10.63
N LYS A 61 29.93 -9.40 11.53
CA LYS A 61 29.28 -8.93 12.76
C LYS A 61 28.60 -7.60 12.46
N LEU A 62 27.32 -7.65 12.15
CA LEU A 62 26.49 -6.45 12.02
C LEU A 62 26.34 -5.76 13.38
N PRO A 63 26.13 -4.43 13.41
CA PRO A 63 25.73 -3.74 14.63
C PRO A 63 24.48 -4.40 15.22
N PRO A 64 24.39 -4.52 16.56
CA PRO A 64 23.23 -5.15 17.19
C PRO A 64 21.93 -4.43 16.82
N LYS A 65 20.87 -5.20 16.53
CA LYS A 65 19.55 -4.66 16.23
C LYS A 65 18.97 -3.94 17.45
N LEU A 66 18.37 -2.78 17.20
CA LEU A 66 17.65 -2.05 18.23
C LEU A 66 16.18 -2.51 18.23
N LYS A 67 15.73 -3.09 19.35
CA LYS A 67 14.33 -3.41 19.57
C LYS A 67 13.71 -2.38 20.49
N VAL A 68 12.77 -1.61 19.98
CA VAL A 68 12.09 -0.56 20.72
C VAL A 68 10.66 -1.02 20.99
N SER A 69 10.28 -1.09 22.26
CA SER A 69 8.90 -1.38 22.68
C SER A 69 8.21 -0.07 23.06
N LEU A 70 7.16 0.27 22.34
CA LEU A 70 6.37 1.46 22.64
C LEU A 70 5.64 1.32 23.98
N PRO A 71 5.51 2.40 24.77
CA PRO A 71 4.77 2.37 26.00
C PRO A 71 3.28 2.16 25.75
N ASN A 72 2.67 1.27 26.52
CA ASN A 72 1.23 1.04 26.47
C ASN A 72 0.50 1.95 27.45
N PHE A 73 -0.57 2.61 26.98
CA PHE A 73 -1.45 3.38 27.83
C PHE A 73 -2.33 2.44 28.68
N LYS A 74 -2.15 2.48 30.00
CA LYS A 74 -3.04 1.79 30.93
C LYS A 74 -4.07 2.77 31.48
N SER A 75 -5.32 2.67 31.01
CA SER A 75 -6.42 3.44 31.59
C SER A 75 -6.78 2.96 33.01
N LYS A 76 -6.98 3.89 33.92
CA LYS A 76 -7.65 3.58 35.20
C LYS A 76 -9.15 3.73 35.01
N MET A 77 -9.96 2.90 35.74
CA MET A 77 -11.40 3.11 35.77
C MET A 77 -11.72 4.52 36.30
N VAL A 78 -12.43 5.27 35.48
CA VAL A 78 -12.76 6.66 35.78
C VAL A 78 -13.94 6.70 36.74
N ASN A 79 -13.74 7.18 37.97
CA ASN A 79 -14.83 7.57 38.83
C ASN A 79 -15.37 8.92 38.34
N ARG A 80 -16.67 8.98 37.97
CA ARG A 80 -17.30 10.16 37.34
C ARG A 80 -17.15 11.46 38.15
N GLU A 81 -16.93 11.38 39.44
CA GLU A 81 -16.77 12.56 40.30
C GLU A 81 -15.37 13.17 40.33
N LYS A 82 -14.34 12.47 39.76
CA LYS A 82 -12.95 12.94 39.69
C LYS A 82 -12.39 12.91 38.27
N PHE A 83 -13.22 13.25 37.30
CA PHE A 83 -12.91 13.15 35.88
C PHE A 83 -11.61 13.89 35.42
N LEU A 84 -11.22 14.93 36.15
CA LEU A 84 -10.05 15.76 35.77
C LEU A 84 -8.72 15.30 36.38
N GLU A 85 -8.69 14.33 37.28
CA GLU A 85 -7.46 13.90 37.98
C GLU A 85 -6.97 12.50 37.61
N GLN A 86 -7.71 11.73 36.80
CA GLN A 86 -7.40 10.32 36.51
C GLN A 86 -7.23 9.99 35.02
N PHE A 87 -6.23 10.54 34.43
CA PHE A 87 -5.84 10.15 33.07
C PHE A 87 -4.87 8.99 33.10
N GLY A 88 -4.88 7.89 33.38
CA GLY A 88 -3.98 6.75 33.24
C GLY A 88 -2.47 7.04 33.37
N SER A 89 -1.68 6.02 33.33
CA SER A 89 -0.22 6.10 33.38
C SER A 89 0.43 5.40 32.19
N LEU A 90 1.55 5.92 31.72
CA LEU A 90 2.38 5.27 30.71
C LEU A 90 3.33 4.26 31.36
N THR A 91 3.55 3.13 30.72
CA THR A 91 4.64 2.21 31.07
C THR A 91 5.99 2.83 30.64
N GLN A 92 7.08 2.45 31.29
CA GLN A 92 8.40 2.89 30.87
C GLN A 92 8.76 2.36 29.49
N LEU A 93 9.51 3.16 28.73
CA LEU A 93 10.11 2.74 27.48
C LEU A 93 11.14 1.64 27.72
N SER A 94 11.04 0.51 27.02
CA SER A 94 12.08 -0.51 27.04
C SER A 94 12.84 -0.50 25.70
N ILE A 95 14.16 -0.51 25.78
CA ILE A 95 15.06 -0.59 24.63
C ILE A 95 15.98 -1.81 24.87
N GLU A 96 15.82 -2.83 24.06
CA GLU A 96 16.61 -4.04 24.10
C GLU A 96 17.53 -4.12 22.89
N THR A 97 18.74 -4.64 23.06
CA THR A 97 19.72 -4.81 21.99
C THR A 97 19.90 -6.29 21.73
N GLU A 98 19.48 -6.78 20.58
CA GLU A 98 19.68 -8.17 20.17
C GLU A 98 20.98 -8.29 19.37
N GLN A 99 21.88 -9.21 19.78
CA GLN A 99 23.08 -9.57 19.01
C GLN A 99 22.76 -10.80 18.15
N GLU A 100 22.43 -10.59 16.89
CA GLU A 100 22.34 -11.67 15.90
C GLU A 100 23.66 -11.77 15.13
N SER A 101 24.28 -12.96 15.12
CA SER A 101 25.40 -13.28 14.25
C SER A 101 24.88 -13.91 12.96
N TYR A 102 24.92 -13.18 11.86
CA TYR A 102 24.60 -13.76 10.55
C TYR A 102 25.80 -14.57 10.05
N ILE A 103 25.61 -15.87 9.89
CA ILE A 103 26.57 -16.74 9.22
C ILE A 103 26.19 -16.75 7.74
N LEU A 104 26.94 -16.03 6.91
CA LEU A 104 26.85 -16.19 5.45
C LEU A 104 27.49 -17.53 5.08
N GLN A 105 26.67 -18.52 4.76
CA GLN A 105 27.13 -19.79 4.20
C GLN A 105 27.59 -19.58 2.76
N SER A 106 28.73 -20.21 2.40
CA SER A 106 29.23 -20.27 1.03
C SER A 106 28.36 -21.22 0.18
N PRO A 107 28.29 -21.05 -1.17
CA PRO A 107 27.30 -21.73 -2.02
C PRO A 107 27.45 -23.22 -2.23
N GLU A 108 28.30 -23.95 -1.52
CA GLU A 108 28.63 -25.32 -1.88
C GLU A 108 28.06 -26.42 -0.96
N GLU A 109 27.27 -26.10 0.07
CA GLU A 109 26.58 -27.16 0.84
C GLU A 109 25.16 -26.70 1.22
N ALA A 110 24.23 -26.75 0.27
CA ALA A 110 22.82 -26.59 0.53
C ALA A 110 22.14 -27.95 0.69
N GLU A 111 22.29 -28.58 1.85
CA GLU A 111 21.28 -29.50 2.36
C GLU A 111 20.30 -28.71 3.21
N THR A 112 19.04 -28.87 2.84
CA THR A 112 17.83 -28.25 3.38
C THR A 112 17.79 -28.24 4.91
N GLN A 113 17.92 -27.03 5.51
CA GLN A 113 17.30 -26.74 6.80
C GLN A 113 16.49 -25.45 6.64
N GLU A 114 15.20 -25.59 6.79
CA GLU A 114 14.23 -24.51 6.87
C GLU A 114 14.59 -23.62 8.05
N THR A 115 15.19 -22.46 7.78
CA THR A 115 15.32 -21.40 8.79
C THR A 115 14.11 -20.47 8.64
N GLU A 116 13.22 -20.56 9.62
CA GLU A 116 12.10 -19.64 9.79
C GLU A 116 12.62 -18.19 9.83
N SER A 117 12.22 -17.40 8.83
CA SER A 117 12.31 -15.95 8.87
C SER A 117 11.39 -15.41 9.97
N PRO A 118 11.69 -14.29 10.64
CA PRO A 118 10.82 -13.75 11.68
C PRO A 118 9.44 -13.44 11.09
N SER A 119 8.42 -14.03 11.71
CA SER A 119 7.03 -13.96 11.32
C SER A 119 6.55 -12.50 11.21
N LEU A 120 6.21 -12.08 10.00
CA LEU A 120 5.08 -11.19 9.80
C LEU A 120 3.87 -11.93 10.43
N ASP A 121 3.16 -11.32 11.36
CA ASP A 121 1.91 -11.85 11.89
C ASP A 121 0.92 -11.97 10.72
N GLY A 122 0.80 -13.17 10.14
CA GLY A 122 0.08 -13.47 8.91
C GLY A 122 1.01 -13.99 7.83
N ALA A 123 1.48 -15.24 7.94
CA ALA A 123 2.31 -15.82 6.88
C ALA A 123 1.50 -15.91 5.57
N LEU A 124 2.01 -15.32 4.49
CA LEU A 124 1.43 -15.44 3.15
C LEU A 124 1.31 -16.92 2.78
N LEU A 125 0.18 -17.29 2.18
CA LEU A 125 0.00 -18.64 1.64
C LEU A 125 1.00 -18.87 0.50
N GLU A 126 1.67 -20.01 0.47
CA GLU A 126 2.51 -20.39 -0.67
C GLU A 126 1.70 -20.38 -1.98
N PHE A 127 0.47 -20.88 -1.92
CA PHE A 127 -0.48 -20.88 -3.04
C PHE A 127 -1.77 -20.15 -2.64
N PRO A 128 -1.98 -18.89 -3.07
CA PRO A 128 -3.26 -18.20 -2.95
C PRO A 128 -4.40 -19.04 -3.55
N ARG A 129 -5.57 -18.98 -2.94
CA ARG A 129 -6.71 -19.80 -3.36
C ARG A 129 -7.99 -18.96 -3.53
N ILE A 130 -8.77 -19.31 -4.53
CA ILE A 130 -10.10 -18.73 -4.76
C ILE A 130 -11.05 -19.26 -3.68
N ILE A 131 -11.69 -18.35 -2.94
CA ILE A 131 -12.73 -18.69 -1.96
C ILE A 131 -14.09 -18.79 -2.67
N THR A 132 -14.40 -17.79 -3.50
CA THR A 132 -15.66 -17.74 -4.25
C THR A 132 -15.51 -16.92 -5.52
N GLU A 133 -16.42 -17.17 -6.47
CA GLU A 133 -16.59 -16.37 -7.69
C GLU A 133 -18.03 -15.88 -7.77
N ILE A 134 -18.23 -14.60 -8.12
CA ILE A 134 -19.54 -13.98 -8.22
C ILE A 134 -19.71 -13.46 -9.65
N ASP A 135 -20.72 -13.94 -10.37
CA ASP A 135 -21.09 -13.42 -11.68
C ASP A 135 -21.97 -12.17 -11.49
N THR A 136 -21.51 -11.04 -11.98
CA THR A 136 -22.18 -9.75 -11.76
C THR A 136 -23.18 -9.38 -12.87
N GLY A 137 -23.13 -10.09 -13.99
CA GLY A 137 -24.01 -9.86 -15.14
C GLY A 137 -23.81 -8.52 -15.86
N TYR A 138 -22.67 -7.82 -15.67
CA TYR A 138 -22.25 -6.72 -16.54
C TYR A 138 -21.66 -7.27 -17.85
N LYS A 139 -21.55 -6.46 -18.89
CA LYS A 139 -20.73 -6.82 -20.07
C LYS A 139 -19.24 -6.61 -19.80
N SER A 140 -18.92 -5.57 -19.03
CA SER A 140 -17.57 -5.27 -18.57
C SER A 140 -17.62 -4.79 -17.14
N LEU A 141 -16.92 -5.48 -16.26
CA LEU A 141 -16.80 -5.11 -14.85
C LEU A 141 -15.53 -4.28 -14.63
N PHE A 142 -15.66 -3.16 -13.92
CA PHE A 142 -14.53 -2.25 -13.68
C PHE A 142 -14.19 -2.12 -12.20
N ASN A 143 -15.21 -2.02 -11.35
CA ASN A 143 -15.02 -1.61 -9.97
C ASN A 143 -15.58 -2.64 -9.00
N VAL A 144 -14.88 -2.82 -7.89
CA VAL A 144 -15.32 -3.58 -6.73
C VAL A 144 -14.91 -2.82 -5.47
N SER A 145 -15.80 -2.77 -4.48
CA SER A 145 -15.51 -2.16 -3.18
C SER A 145 -16.21 -2.93 -2.07
N CYS A 146 -15.48 -3.33 -1.05
CA CYS A 146 -16.00 -4.11 0.07
C CYS A 146 -16.90 -3.24 0.96
N LEU A 147 -18.14 -3.70 1.21
CA LEU A 147 -19.01 -3.14 2.24
C LEU A 147 -18.77 -3.84 3.58
N SER A 148 -18.54 -5.13 3.54
CA SER A 148 -18.20 -6.00 4.67
C SER A 148 -17.42 -7.22 4.16
N ASP A 149 -17.07 -8.15 5.05
CA ASP A 149 -16.45 -9.42 4.66
C ASP A 149 -17.37 -10.33 3.83
N GLU A 150 -18.68 -10.02 3.83
CA GLU A 150 -19.71 -10.83 3.18
C GLU A 150 -20.43 -10.13 2.02
N GLU A 151 -20.25 -8.80 1.85
CA GLU A 151 -20.97 -8.01 0.85
C GLU A 151 -20.03 -7.07 0.09
N ILE A 152 -20.22 -7.01 -1.24
CA ILE A 152 -19.41 -6.18 -2.12
C ILE A 152 -20.28 -5.34 -3.05
N TRP A 153 -19.94 -4.07 -3.21
CA TRP A 153 -20.44 -3.23 -4.27
C TRP A 153 -19.63 -3.43 -5.55
N THR A 154 -20.32 -3.42 -6.68
CA THR A 154 -19.72 -3.57 -8.01
C THR A 154 -20.23 -2.48 -8.96
N GLY A 155 -19.35 -2.05 -9.89
CA GLY A 155 -19.65 -1.09 -10.93
C GLY A 155 -19.04 -1.53 -12.26
N GLY A 156 -19.81 -1.40 -13.35
CA GLY A 156 -19.39 -1.84 -14.67
C GLY A 156 -19.83 -0.84 -15.75
N ASP A 157 -20.04 -1.34 -16.96
CA ASP A 157 -20.47 -0.60 -18.14
C ASP A 157 -21.99 -0.33 -18.15
N ASP A 158 -22.56 -0.06 -16.99
CA ASP A 158 -23.97 0.28 -16.79
C ASP A 158 -24.10 1.43 -15.79
N LYS A 159 -25.19 2.15 -15.84
CA LYS A 159 -25.59 3.19 -14.89
C LYS A 159 -26.02 2.63 -13.52
N ILE A 160 -26.04 1.31 -13.35
CA ILE A 160 -26.49 0.62 -12.14
C ILE A 160 -25.29 0.04 -11.39
N MET A 161 -25.15 0.42 -10.12
CA MET A 161 -24.24 -0.20 -9.17
C MET A 161 -24.97 -1.30 -8.41
N LYS A 162 -24.36 -2.46 -8.23
CA LYS A 162 -24.95 -3.67 -7.67
C LYS A 162 -24.21 -4.10 -6.41
N LEU A 163 -24.98 -4.44 -5.35
CA LEU A 163 -24.46 -5.06 -4.14
C LEU A 163 -24.76 -6.56 -4.19
N PHE A 164 -23.72 -7.36 -4.03
CA PHE A 164 -23.80 -8.82 -3.97
C PHE A 164 -23.35 -9.34 -2.63
N ASN A 165 -23.95 -10.44 -2.16
CA ASN A 165 -23.37 -11.25 -1.10
C ASN A 165 -22.37 -12.30 -1.66
N LEU A 166 -21.69 -13.02 -0.78
CA LEU A 166 -20.71 -14.05 -1.20
C LEU A 166 -21.33 -15.29 -1.87
N GLN A 167 -22.66 -15.48 -1.77
CA GLN A 167 -23.40 -16.50 -2.48
C GLN A 167 -23.72 -16.11 -3.93
N GLY A 168 -23.37 -14.86 -4.32
CA GLY A 168 -23.65 -14.30 -5.62
C GLY A 168 -25.08 -13.79 -5.78
N GLU A 169 -25.82 -13.65 -4.69
CA GLU A 169 -27.16 -13.11 -4.70
C GLU A 169 -27.13 -11.58 -4.75
N LEU A 170 -27.97 -11.00 -5.62
CA LEU A 170 -28.13 -9.55 -5.73
C LEU A 170 -28.94 -9.02 -4.54
N VAL A 171 -28.27 -8.30 -3.64
CA VAL A 171 -28.88 -7.76 -2.42
C VAL A 171 -29.55 -6.39 -2.68
N LYS A 172 -28.87 -5.53 -3.45
CA LYS A 172 -29.31 -4.16 -3.68
C LYS A 172 -28.81 -3.62 -5.01
N VAL A 173 -29.57 -2.70 -5.58
CA VAL A 173 -29.17 -1.93 -6.75
C VAL A 173 -29.32 -0.43 -6.48
N VAL A 174 -28.41 0.35 -7.04
CA VAL A 174 -28.45 1.82 -7.01
C VAL A 174 -28.18 2.33 -8.41
N GLN A 175 -29.08 3.14 -8.94
CA GLN A 175 -28.90 3.82 -10.21
C GLN A 175 -28.20 5.16 -9.97
N THR A 176 -27.25 5.52 -10.85
CA THR A 176 -26.63 6.84 -10.86
C THR A 176 -27.66 7.94 -11.14
N LYS A 177 -27.48 9.10 -10.54
CA LYS A 177 -28.41 10.22 -10.65
C LYS A 177 -28.51 10.80 -12.06
N SER A 178 -27.38 10.82 -12.77
CA SER A 178 -27.23 11.38 -14.11
C SER A 178 -27.51 10.39 -15.23
N GLU A 179 -27.78 9.12 -14.90
CA GLU A 179 -27.86 8.00 -15.84
C GLU A 179 -26.55 7.71 -16.60
N ASN A 180 -25.43 8.28 -16.17
CA ASN A 180 -24.08 7.94 -16.66
C ASN A 180 -23.53 6.69 -15.93
N GLU A 181 -22.62 5.99 -16.58
CA GLU A 181 -21.82 4.94 -15.93
C GLU A 181 -20.96 5.55 -14.81
N PRO A 182 -20.93 4.96 -13.62
CA PRO A 182 -20.01 5.40 -12.57
C PRO A 182 -18.57 5.16 -13.02
N LYS A 183 -17.72 6.17 -12.91
CA LYS A 183 -16.29 6.05 -13.26
C LYS A 183 -15.56 5.20 -12.26
N ASP A 184 -15.90 5.37 -10.98
CA ASP A 184 -15.35 4.60 -9.85
C ASP A 184 -16.33 4.61 -8.67
N ILE A 185 -16.15 3.65 -7.76
CA ILE A 185 -16.95 3.50 -6.54
C ILE A 185 -16.07 3.22 -5.33
N ALA A 186 -16.49 3.71 -4.18
CA ALA A 186 -15.86 3.40 -2.90
C ALA A 186 -16.90 3.29 -1.79
N VAL A 187 -16.61 2.49 -0.78
CA VAL A 187 -17.39 2.46 0.47
C VAL A 187 -16.67 3.29 1.51
N THR A 188 -17.39 4.21 2.16
CA THR A 188 -16.84 5.02 3.25
C THR A 188 -16.73 4.21 4.54
N SER A 189 -15.96 4.70 5.51
CA SER A 189 -15.85 4.11 6.85
C SER A 189 -17.21 3.94 7.58
N ASN A 190 -18.23 4.72 7.18
CA ASN A 190 -19.60 4.61 7.70
C ASN A 190 -20.48 3.62 6.93
N GLY A 191 -19.96 2.95 5.90
CA GLY A 191 -20.71 2.01 5.05
C GLY A 191 -21.55 2.68 3.97
N ASP A 192 -21.43 3.99 3.74
CA ASP A 192 -22.11 4.68 2.64
C ASP A 192 -21.36 4.43 1.32
N LEU A 193 -22.09 4.17 0.24
CA LEU A 193 -21.52 4.08 -1.10
C LEU A 193 -21.26 5.47 -1.66
N VAL A 194 -20.04 5.70 -2.15
CA VAL A 194 -19.65 6.90 -2.92
C VAL A 194 -19.35 6.48 -4.35
N TYR A 195 -19.75 7.29 -5.31
CA TYR A 195 -19.40 7.06 -6.72
C TYR A 195 -19.03 8.35 -7.44
N ILE A 196 -18.20 8.19 -8.46
CA ILE A 196 -17.76 9.27 -9.34
C ILE A 196 -18.58 9.29 -10.61
N ASP A 197 -19.11 10.47 -10.95
CA ASP A 197 -19.59 10.81 -12.27
C ASP A 197 -18.63 11.80 -12.94
N SER A 198 -17.73 11.28 -13.76
CA SER A 198 -16.73 12.11 -14.44
C SER A 198 -17.35 13.04 -15.50
N LYS A 199 -18.52 12.69 -16.08
CA LYS A 199 -19.19 13.54 -17.08
C LYS A 199 -19.86 14.75 -16.44
N GLU A 200 -20.38 14.59 -15.21
CA GLU A 200 -20.94 15.68 -14.41
C GLU A 200 -19.90 16.37 -13.52
N SER A 201 -18.62 16.00 -13.63
CA SER A 201 -17.53 16.49 -12.77
C SER A 201 -17.89 16.46 -11.29
N SER A 202 -18.60 15.41 -10.86
CA SER A 202 -19.18 15.32 -9.53
C SER A 202 -18.94 13.99 -8.84
N ILE A 203 -18.93 14.04 -7.53
CA ILE A 203 -18.88 12.89 -6.64
C ILE A 203 -20.20 12.85 -5.87
N TYR A 204 -20.83 11.69 -5.84
CA TYR A 204 -22.10 11.46 -5.18
C TYR A 204 -21.95 10.49 -4.02
N ILE A 205 -22.78 10.67 -3.00
CA ILE A 205 -22.90 9.74 -1.87
C ILE A 205 -24.32 9.16 -1.84
N VAL A 206 -24.40 7.86 -1.57
CA VAL A 206 -25.68 7.15 -1.44
C VAL A 206 -25.95 6.90 0.04
N LYS A 207 -26.89 7.64 0.60
CA LYS A 207 -27.34 7.46 1.98
C LYS A 207 -28.67 6.71 2.00
N LYS A 208 -28.65 5.47 2.49
CA LYS A 208 -29.81 4.55 2.46
C LYS A 208 -30.27 4.31 1.01
N THR A 209 -31.29 5.05 0.55
CA THR A 209 -31.85 4.97 -0.82
C THR A 209 -31.72 6.27 -1.62
N THR A 210 -31.17 7.31 -1.00
CA THR A 210 -31.10 8.64 -1.59
C THR A 210 -29.68 8.92 -2.11
N VAL A 211 -29.59 9.31 -3.38
CA VAL A 211 -28.36 9.75 -4.04
C VAL A 211 -28.23 11.28 -3.90
N LEU A 212 -27.19 11.72 -3.22
CA LEU A 212 -26.92 13.13 -2.94
C LEU A 212 -25.60 13.56 -3.57
N PRO A 213 -25.51 14.78 -4.15
CA PRO A 213 -24.23 15.33 -4.55
C PRO A 213 -23.41 15.63 -3.30
N LEU A 214 -22.14 15.21 -3.30
CA LEU A 214 -21.19 15.45 -2.20
C LEU A 214 -20.18 16.54 -2.57
N ILE A 215 -19.57 16.42 -3.77
CA ILE A 215 -18.58 17.35 -4.29
C ILE A 215 -18.89 17.60 -5.76
N THR A 216 -18.85 18.86 -6.19
CA THR A 216 -18.92 19.25 -7.60
C THR A 216 -17.68 20.08 -7.93
N LEU A 217 -16.94 19.65 -8.93
CA LEU A 217 -15.67 20.25 -9.33
C LEU A 217 -15.87 21.25 -10.46
N ARG A 218 -14.97 22.22 -10.54
CA ARG A 218 -14.88 23.18 -11.67
C ARG A 218 -13.45 23.16 -12.20
N GLY A 219 -13.32 23.03 -13.50
CA GLY A 219 -12.01 22.93 -14.16
C GLY A 219 -11.30 21.58 -13.98
N TRP A 220 -11.92 20.63 -13.25
CA TRP A 220 -11.35 19.31 -12.97
C TRP A 220 -12.42 18.23 -13.11
N ARG A 221 -12.02 17.07 -13.64
CA ARG A 221 -12.84 15.84 -13.69
C ARG A 221 -12.34 14.81 -12.68
N PRO A 222 -13.18 14.33 -11.77
CA PRO A 222 -12.79 13.26 -10.86
C PRO A 222 -12.67 11.94 -11.62
N LEU A 223 -11.67 11.14 -11.27
CA LEU A 223 -11.33 9.88 -11.93
C LEU A 223 -11.57 8.67 -11.04
N ASN A 224 -10.94 8.64 -9.88
CA ASN A 224 -11.03 7.54 -8.92
C ASN A 224 -11.14 8.08 -7.50
N VAL A 225 -11.71 7.27 -6.62
CA VAL A 225 -11.95 7.61 -5.22
C VAL A 225 -11.63 6.43 -4.30
N CYS A 226 -11.00 6.70 -3.17
CA CYS A 226 -10.96 5.77 -2.06
C CYS A 226 -11.31 6.47 -0.74
N SER A 227 -11.80 5.70 0.23
CA SER A 227 -11.99 6.18 1.59
C SER A 227 -10.70 5.98 2.35
N SER A 228 -10.27 7.03 3.07
CA SER A 228 -9.11 6.97 3.95
C SER A 228 -9.47 6.41 5.33
N THR A 229 -8.46 6.03 6.09
CA THR A 229 -8.61 5.57 7.48
C THR A 229 -9.18 6.66 8.40
N SER A 230 -8.95 7.94 8.08
CA SER A 230 -9.54 9.08 8.80
C SER A 230 -11.01 9.35 8.47
N GLY A 231 -11.58 8.64 7.48
CA GLY A 231 -12.93 8.90 6.95
C GLY A 231 -12.99 10.01 5.91
N ASP A 232 -11.84 10.54 5.48
CA ASP A 232 -11.75 11.47 4.35
C ASP A 232 -11.86 10.72 3.02
N LEU A 233 -12.09 11.43 1.93
CA LEU A 233 -12.02 10.88 0.57
C LEU A 233 -10.73 11.33 -0.10
N LEU A 234 -9.98 10.39 -0.64
CA LEU A 234 -8.91 10.67 -1.59
C LEU A 234 -9.45 10.55 -3.01
N VAL A 235 -9.21 11.54 -3.82
CA VAL A 235 -9.74 11.63 -5.19
C VAL A 235 -8.63 11.95 -6.17
N THR A 236 -8.41 11.08 -7.16
CA THR A 236 -7.61 11.48 -8.33
C THR A 236 -8.49 12.27 -9.28
N MET A 237 -7.95 13.32 -9.86
CA MET A 237 -8.66 14.13 -10.84
C MET A 237 -7.72 14.64 -11.93
N ILE A 238 -8.29 14.91 -13.09
CA ILE A 238 -7.59 15.46 -14.24
C ILE A 238 -8.22 16.81 -14.63
N SER A 239 -7.40 17.75 -15.09
CA SER A 239 -7.87 19.03 -15.62
C SER A 239 -8.75 18.84 -16.86
N GLU A 240 -9.61 19.80 -17.17
CA GLU A 240 -10.52 19.71 -18.33
C GLU A 240 -9.78 19.63 -19.67
N ASP A 241 -8.60 20.25 -19.78
CA ASP A 241 -7.70 20.16 -20.93
C ASP A 241 -6.88 18.85 -20.98
N GLU A 242 -7.01 18.00 -19.94
CA GLU A 242 -6.29 16.73 -19.77
C GLU A 242 -4.77 16.85 -19.69
N GLU A 243 -4.23 18.04 -19.37
CA GLU A 243 -2.79 18.26 -19.26
C GLU A 243 -2.23 18.01 -17.85
N GLU A 244 -3.08 18.12 -16.82
CA GLU A 244 -2.66 17.99 -15.43
C GLU A 244 -3.47 16.94 -14.68
N THR A 245 -2.80 16.25 -13.75
CA THR A 245 -3.42 15.28 -12.84
C THR A 245 -2.97 15.55 -11.41
N LYS A 246 -3.90 15.45 -10.46
CA LYS A 246 -3.61 15.58 -9.03
C LYS A 246 -4.40 14.59 -8.19
N VAL A 247 -3.97 14.39 -6.97
CA VAL A 247 -4.71 13.73 -5.88
C VAL A 247 -5.16 14.81 -4.90
N VAL A 248 -6.42 14.76 -4.49
CA VAL A 248 -6.96 15.69 -3.48
C VAL A 248 -7.60 14.91 -2.35
N ARG A 249 -7.29 15.30 -1.12
CA ARG A 249 -7.95 14.82 0.09
C ARG A 249 -9.09 15.74 0.46
N TYR A 250 -10.28 15.17 0.62
CA TYR A 250 -11.50 15.88 1.03
C TYR A 250 -12.00 15.38 2.38
N SER A 251 -12.24 16.31 3.31
CA SER A 251 -13.00 16.03 4.53
C SER A 251 -14.44 16.52 4.30
N GLY A 252 -15.36 15.58 4.12
CA GLY A 252 -16.70 15.89 3.59
C GLY A 252 -16.59 16.49 2.19
N SER A 253 -17.00 17.77 2.01
CA SER A 253 -16.86 18.53 0.76
C SER A 253 -15.72 19.55 0.76
N THR A 254 -14.92 19.58 1.85
CA THR A 254 -13.84 20.57 2.01
C THR A 254 -12.50 19.96 1.60
N GLU A 255 -11.82 20.58 0.64
CA GLU A 255 -10.45 20.24 0.25
C GLU A 255 -9.50 20.49 1.42
N LYS A 256 -8.69 19.48 1.77
CA LYS A 256 -7.69 19.56 2.85
C LYS A 256 -6.28 19.57 2.33
N GLN A 257 -6.00 18.84 1.26
CA GLN A 257 -4.68 18.68 0.69
C GLN A 257 -4.79 18.47 -0.82
N SER A 258 -3.83 19.01 -1.57
CA SER A 258 -3.69 18.80 -3.02
C SER A 258 -2.25 18.38 -3.32
N ILE A 259 -2.09 17.24 -4.00
CA ILE A 259 -0.80 16.62 -4.29
C ILE A 259 -0.67 16.46 -5.80
N GLN A 260 0.30 17.15 -6.39
CA GLN A 260 0.48 17.21 -7.84
C GLN A 260 1.93 17.14 -8.28
N TRP A 261 2.84 17.78 -7.53
CA TRP A 261 4.22 17.99 -7.90
C TRP A 261 5.17 17.38 -6.86
N ASP A 262 6.33 16.97 -7.30
CA ASP A 262 7.42 16.60 -6.40
C ASP A 262 8.12 17.87 -5.85
N ASP A 263 9.13 17.68 -5.01
CA ASP A 263 9.94 18.75 -4.37
C ASP A 263 10.77 19.57 -5.39
N GLN A 264 10.93 19.07 -6.62
CA GLN A 264 11.65 19.71 -7.71
C GLN A 264 10.69 20.41 -8.70
N GLY A 265 9.37 20.28 -8.49
CA GLY A 265 8.35 20.87 -9.34
C GLY A 265 8.02 20.04 -10.59
N PHE A 266 8.38 18.75 -10.62
CA PHE A 266 7.95 17.83 -11.68
C PHE A 266 6.61 17.17 -11.33
N PRO A 267 5.74 16.91 -12.33
CA PRO A 267 4.48 16.25 -12.07
C PRO A 267 4.69 14.81 -11.57
N LEU A 268 4.05 14.48 -10.44
CA LEU A 268 4.08 13.13 -9.87
C LEU A 268 3.32 12.11 -10.72
N TYR A 269 2.30 12.56 -11.45
CA TYR A 269 1.39 11.68 -12.18
C TYR A 269 1.33 12.03 -13.65
N SER A 270 1.15 11.01 -14.51
CA SER A 270 0.96 11.24 -15.95
C SER A 270 -0.36 11.96 -16.23
N ALA A 271 -0.39 12.80 -17.27
CA ALA A 271 -1.60 13.46 -17.74
C ALA A 271 -2.49 12.48 -18.51
N ASN A 272 -3.23 11.62 -17.80
CA ASN A 272 -4.12 10.63 -18.38
C ASN A 272 -5.21 10.16 -17.40
N PRO A 273 -6.43 9.85 -17.88
CA PRO A 273 -7.58 9.52 -17.02
C PRO A 273 -7.61 8.10 -16.43
N SER A 274 -6.55 7.31 -16.57
CA SER A 274 -6.56 5.94 -16.06
C SER A 274 -5.65 5.77 -14.85
N LYS A 275 -6.20 6.04 -13.69
CA LYS A 275 -5.53 5.91 -12.39
C LYS A 275 -6.45 5.22 -11.39
N PHE A 276 -5.88 4.57 -10.40
CA PHE A 276 -6.54 4.07 -9.20
C PHE A 276 -5.71 4.47 -8.00
N LEU A 277 -6.31 4.54 -6.82
CA LEU A 277 -5.61 4.94 -5.61
C LEU A 277 -6.09 4.18 -4.39
N SER A 278 -5.21 4.08 -3.40
CA SER A 278 -5.48 3.54 -2.06
C SER A 278 -4.62 4.27 -1.03
N GLU A 279 -5.10 4.36 0.21
CA GLU A 279 -4.29 4.81 1.35
C GLU A 279 -3.77 3.59 2.09
N ASN A 280 -2.46 3.53 2.34
CA ASN A 280 -1.83 2.45 3.06
C ASN A 280 -1.93 2.68 4.59
N ARG A 281 -1.70 1.63 5.38
CA ARG A 281 -1.74 1.65 6.85
C ARG A 281 -0.82 2.71 7.47
N ASN A 282 0.32 2.98 6.85
CA ASN A 282 1.24 4.05 7.24
C ASN A 282 0.84 5.44 6.73
N LEU A 283 -0.40 5.59 6.22
CA LEU A 283 -0.99 6.79 5.65
C LEU A 283 -0.39 7.24 4.31
N ASP A 284 0.45 6.41 3.69
CA ASP A 284 0.94 6.68 2.35
C ASP A 284 -0.19 6.60 1.32
N ILE A 285 -0.12 7.46 0.33
CA ILE A 285 -1.06 7.46 -0.78
C ILE A 285 -0.41 6.76 -1.97
N CYS A 286 -0.98 5.62 -2.35
CA CYS A 286 -0.51 4.77 -3.43
C CYS A 286 -1.38 4.99 -4.67
N VAL A 287 -0.78 5.39 -5.79
CA VAL A 287 -1.47 5.65 -7.05
C VAL A 287 -0.97 4.71 -8.15
N ALA A 288 -1.84 3.87 -8.67
CA ALA A 288 -1.58 3.06 -9.86
C ALA A 288 -1.79 3.94 -11.11
N ASP A 289 -0.69 4.34 -11.75
CA ASP A 289 -0.67 5.14 -12.96
C ASP A 289 -0.40 4.26 -14.18
N ARG A 290 -1.46 3.92 -14.89
CA ARG A 290 -1.37 3.02 -16.05
C ARG A 290 -0.44 3.53 -17.13
N PHE A 291 -0.47 4.83 -17.44
CA PHE A 291 0.29 5.39 -18.54
C PHE A 291 1.76 5.64 -18.20
N ALA A 292 2.04 5.95 -16.94
CA ALA A 292 3.39 5.90 -16.40
C ALA A 292 3.91 4.47 -16.28
N CYS A 293 3.02 3.45 -16.40
CA CYS A 293 3.31 2.04 -16.13
C CYS A 293 3.94 1.82 -14.76
N ALA A 294 3.41 2.50 -13.76
CA ALA A 294 4.01 2.54 -12.43
C ALA A 294 2.97 2.69 -11.32
N ILE A 295 3.37 2.27 -10.13
CA ILE A 295 2.78 2.71 -8.88
C ILE A 295 3.62 3.88 -8.37
N VAL A 296 2.99 5.00 -8.09
CA VAL A 296 3.62 6.17 -7.46
C VAL A 296 3.12 6.27 -6.03
N VAL A 297 4.05 6.34 -5.07
CA VAL A 297 3.72 6.41 -3.65
C VAL A 297 4.28 7.70 -3.07
N VAL A 298 3.41 8.43 -2.36
CA VAL A 298 3.75 9.62 -1.60
C VAL A 298 3.38 9.41 -0.13
N ASN A 299 4.06 10.08 0.78
CA ASN A 299 3.72 10.04 2.19
C ASN A 299 2.45 10.86 2.51
N VAL A 300 2.04 10.88 3.78
CA VAL A 300 0.86 11.62 4.24
C VAL A 300 0.93 13.12 3.94
N ASP A 301 2.11 13.71 3.89
CA ASP A 301 2.33 15.12 3.59
C ASP A 301 2.35 15.41 2.07
N GLY A 302 2.33 14.37 1.23
CA GLY A 302 2.34 14.45 -0.23
C GLY A 302 3.74 14.43 -0.82
N GLU A 303 4.77 14.13 -0.04
CA GLU A 303 6.15 14.02 -0.52
C GLU A 303 6.37 12.67 -1.19
N PHE A 304 7.10 12.67 -2.31
CA PHE A 304 7.43 11.46 -3.06
C PHE A 304 8.26 10.48 -2.20
N ARG A 305 7.81 9.23 -2.13
CA ARG A 305 8.55 8.14 -1.47
C ARG A 305 9.27 7.25 -2.46
N PHE A 306 8.52 6.61 -3.34
CA PHE A 306 9.08 5.71 -4.34
C PHE A 306 8.14 5.53 -5.55
N LYS A 307 8.71 4.93 -6.60
CA LYS A 307 8.01 4.52 -7.80
C LYS A 307 8.33 3.05 -8.09
N TYR A 308 7.30 2.23 -8.29
CA TYR A 308 7.44 0.83 -8.71
C TYR A 308 7.01 0.68 -10.16
N GLU A 309 7.87 0.14 -11.01
CA GLU A 309 7.65 0.01 -12.47
C GLU A 309 7.50 -1.45 -12.94
N GLY A 310 7.19 -2.35 -12.00
CA GLY A 310 7.07 -3.79 -12.25
C GLY A 310 8.34 -4.56 -11.89
N ALA A 311 8.21 -5.87 -11.65
CA ALA A 311 9.34 -6.73 -11.33
C ALA A 311 10.08 -7.16 -12.61
N PRO A 312 11.43 -7.19 -12.64
CA PRO A 312 12.22 -7.44 -13.84
C PRO A 312 12.09 -8.85 -14.45
N SER A 313 11.60 -9.82 -13.70
CA SER A 313 11.92 -11.23 -13.97
C SER A 313 10.89 -12.07 -14.74
N LEU A 314 9.65 -11.62 -14.93
CA LEU A 314 8.61 -12.50 -15.51
C LEU A 314 7.72 -11.88 -16.61
N SER A 315 7.72 -10.58 -16.83
CA SER A 315 6.76 -10.03 -17.78
C SER A 315 7.33 -9.99 -19.20
N VAL A 316 6.82 -10.88 -20.03
CA VAL A 316 6.95 -10.77 -21.51
C VAL A 316 6.29 -9.47 -22.02
N ARG A 317 5.40 -8.88 -21.21
CA ARG A 317 4.63 -7.69 -21.54
C ARG A 317 4.85 -6.61 -20.50
N LYS A 318 4.77 -5.36 -20.95
CA LYS A 318 4.92 -4.18 -20.09
C LYS A 318 3.91 -4.20 -18.93
N PHE A 319 4.37 -3.87 -17.74
CA PHE A 319 3.54 -3.68 -16.56
C PHE A 319 2.43 -2.66 -16.84
N THR A 320 1.19 -3.05 -16.59
CA THR A 320 0.02 -2.21 -16.89
C THR A 320 -0.91 -2.17 -15.68
N PRO A 321 -0.55 -1.40 -14.65
CA PRO A 321 -1.31 -1.35 -13.41
C PRO A 321 -2.71 -0.79 -13.64
N ARG A 322 -3.67 -1.36 -12.90
CA ARG A 322 -5.07 -0.92 -12.84
C ARG A 322 -5.48 -0.71 -11.40
N GLY A 323 -6.31 -1.57 -10.84
CA GLY A 323 -6.70 -1.50 -9.46
C GLY A 323 -5.51 -1.56 -8.50
N ILE A 324 -5.63 -0.87 -7.38
CA ILE A 324 -4.68 -0.89 -6.28
C ILE A 324 -5.46 -0.96 -4.97
N ALA A 325 -4.99 -1.76 -4.05
CA ALA A 325 -5.51 -1.87 -2.70
C ALA A 325 -4.35 -2.08 -1.72
N THR A 326 -4.59 -1.79 -0.48
CA THR A 326 -3.64 -2.01 0.61
C THR A 326 -4.33 -2.84 1.68
N ASP A 327 -3.60 -3.72 2.33
CA ASP A 327 -4.14 -4.62 3.36
C ASP A 327 -3.81 -4.18 4.79
N GLY A 328 -4.28 -4.95 5.77
CA GLY A 328 -4.07 -4.69 7.19
C GLY A 328 -2.62 -4.79 7.64
N GLU A 329 -1.77 -5.50 6.91
CA GLU A 329 -0.33 -5.62 7.17
C GLU A 329 0.50 -4.55 6.46
N GLY A 330 -0.12 -3.72 5.62
CA GLY A 330 0.51 -2.64 4.88
C GLY A 330 1.08 -3.07 3.53
N LEU A 331 0.74 -4.27 3.05
CA LEU A 331 1.12 -4.68 1.70
C LEU A 331 0.33 -3.89 0.66
N ILE A 332 0.98 -3.59 -0.45
CA ILE A 332 0.38 -2.93 -1.61
C ILE A 332 0.12 -3.97 -2.67
N LEU A 333 -1.16 -4.15 -3.02
CA LEU A 333 -1.59 -5.06 -4.08
C LEU A 333 -2.01 -4.26 -5.30
N THR A 334 -1.57 -4.66 -6.48
CA THR A 334 -2.00 -4.01 -7.73
C THR A 334 -2.25 -5.02 -8.83
N SER A 335 -3.36 -4.82 -9.55
CA SER A 335 -3.69 -5.66 -10.70
C SER A 335 -2.87 -5.30 -11.92
N ASP A 336 -2.19 -6.27 -12.52
CA ASP A 336 -1.59 -6.14 -13.85
C ASP A 336 -2.53 -6.71 -14.91
N PHE A 337 -3.22 -5.79 -15.57
CA PHE A 337 -4.22 -6.11 -16.60
C PHE A 337 -3.67 -6.92 -17.76
N THR A 338 -2.42 -6.67 -18.16
CA THR A 338 -1.81 -7.26 -19.37
C THR A 338 -1.20 -8.61 -19.09
N ASN A 339 -0.66 -8.81 -17.87
CA ASN A 339 -0.01 -10.06 -17.46
C ASN A 339 -0.94 -10.98 -16.65
N HIS A 340 -2.21 -10.56 -16.42
CA HIS A 340 -3.24 -11.37 -15.77
C HIS A 340 -2.89 -11.82 -14.34
N CYS A 341 -2.22 -10.98 -13.59
CA CYS A 341 -1.78 -11.29 -12.23
C CYS A 341 -1.97 -10.08 -11.29
N ILE A 342 -1.75 -10.31 -10.00
CA ILE A 342 -1.64 -9.27 -9.00
C ILE A 342 -0.17 -9.21 -8.56
N HIS A 343 0.41 -8.02 -8.49
CA HIS A 343 1.70 -7.79 -7.85
C HIS A 343 1.46 -7.51 -6.38
N VAL A 344 2.25 -8.11 -5.51
CA VAL A 344 2.24 -7.88 -4.07
C VAL A 344 3.58 -7.24 -3.70
N LEU A 345 3.53 -6.07 -3.08
CA LEU A 345 4.68 -5.29 -2.63
C LEU A 345 4.60 -5.10 -1.12
N ASP A 346 5.75 -4.92 -0.48
CA ASP A 346 5.77 -4.38 0.88
C ASP A 346 5.46 -2.87 0.90
N GLN A 347 5.35 -2.29 2.09
CA GLN A 347 5.06 -0.87 2.26
C GLN A 347 6.16 0.08 1.72
N ASP A 348 7.36 -0.43 1.44
CA ASP A 348 8.50 0.31 0.92
C ASP A 348 8.70 0.11 -0.59
N GLY A 349 7.78 -0.63 -1.23
CA GLY A 349 7.75 -0.85 -2.67
C GLY A 349 8.60 -2.01 -3.16
N HIS A 350 9.14 -2.85 -2.27
CA HIS A 350 9.85 -4.04 -2.69
C HIS A 350 8.86 -5.11 -3.16
N PHE A 351 9.14 -5.66 -4.31
CA PHE A 351 8.34 -6.74 -4.86
C PHE A 351 8.51 -8.01 -4.02
N LEU A 352 7.40 -8.58 -3.55
CA LEU A 352 7.39 -9.80 -2.77
C LEU A 352 7.05 -11.02 -3.66
N ARG A 353 5.93 -10.94 -4.38
CA ARG A 353 5.46 -12.05 -5.21
C ARG A 353 4.36 -11.64 -6.20
N TYR A 354 4.00 -12.58 -7.07
CA TYR A 354 2.76 -12.53 -7.85
C TYR A 354 1.65 -13.38 -7.21
N ILE A 355 0.39 -13.01 -7.45
CA ILE A 355 -0.75 -13.91 -7.39
C ILE A 355 -1.15 -14.16 -8.85
N ASP A 356 -0.73 -15.29 -9.41
CA ASP A 356 -0.90 -15.65 -10.82
C ASP A 356 -1.55 -17.03 -11.00
N ASN A 357 -1.69 -17.79 -9.92
CA ASN A 357 -2.25 -19.14 -9.88
C ASN A 357 -3.79 -19.19 -9.73
N CYS A 358 -4.47 -18.03 -9.73
CA CYS A 358 -5.92 -17.93 -9.56
C CYS A 358 -6.67 -17.74 -10.90
N GLU A 359 -6.05 -18.07 -12.02
CA GLU A 359 -6.63 -17.99 -13.38
C GLU A 359 -7.30 -16.64 -13.68
N LEU A 360 -6.66 -15.54 -13.26
CA LEU A 360 -7.19 -14.20 -13.46
C LEU A 360 -7.26 -13.83 -14.93
N GLN A 361 -8.39 -13.23 -15.33
CA GLN A 361 -8.58 -12.77 -16.70
C GLN A 361 -8.84 -11.26 -16.73
N THR A 362 -7.84 -10.52 -17.20
CA THR A 362 -7.95 -9.05 -17.31
C THR A 362 -8.40 -8.39 -15.98
N PRO A 363 -7.65 -8.62 -14.87
CA PRO A 363 -7.98 -8.06 -13.57
C PRO A 363 -7.99 -6.52 -13.66
N TRP A 364 -8.98 -5.88 -13.03
CA TRP A 364 -9.18 -4.45 -13.11
C TRP A 364 -9.24 -3.82 -11.73
N GLY A 365 -10.41 -3.47 -11.21
CA GLY A 365 -10.56 -2.97 -9.85
C GLY A 365 -10.32 -4.08 -8.81
N ILE A 366 -9.73 -3.72 -7.69
CA ILE A 366 -9.49 -4.61 -6.56
C ILE A 366 -9.82 -3.90 -5.24
N CYS A 367 -10.23 -4.66 -4.24
CA CYS A 367 -10.31 -4.21 -2.84
C CYS A 367 -9.98 -5.36 -1.89
N VAL A 368 -9.73 -5.05 -0.64
CA VAL A 368 -9.41 -6.00 0.42
C VAL A 368 -10.47 -5.87 1.52
N ASP A 369 -10.95 -6.98 2.07
CA ASP A 369 -11.87 -6.99 3.20
C ASP A 369 -11.14 -6.85 4.55
N SER A 370 -11.88 -6.81 5.67
CA SER A 370 -11.28 -6.66 7.00
C SER A 370 -10.54 -7.90 7.50
N SER A 371 -10.65 -9.01 6.78
CA SER A 371 -9.94 -10.27 7.01
C SER A 371 -8.78 -10.47 6.02
N ASP A 372 -8.35 -9.42 5.34
CA ASP A 372 -7.29 -9.39 4.33
C ASP A 372 -7.51 -10.35 3.14
N ASN A 373 -8.77 -10.66 2.78
CA ASN A 373 -9.04 -11.35 1.53
C ASN A 373 -9.15 -10.35 0.37
N LEU A 374 -8.55 -10.70 -0.75
CA LEU A 374 -8.54 -9.86 -1.95
C LEU A 374 -9.75 -10.15 -2.84
N PHE A 375 -10.49 -9.12 -3.21
CA PHE A 375 -11.50 -9.18 -4.26
C PHE A 375 -10.97 -8.59 -5.55
N VAL A 376 -11.12 -9.31 -6.65
CA VAL A 376 -10.62 -8.92 -7.98
C VAL A 376 -11.81 -8.87 -8.95
N ALA A 377 -12.06 -7.69 -9.49
CA ALA A 377 -13.01 -7.51 -10.59
C ALA A 377 -12.32 -7.86 -11.91
N GLU A 378 -12.84 -8.82 -12.63
CA GLU A 378 -12.36 -9.24 -13.94
C GLU A 378 -13.19 -8.57 -15.05
N ARG A 379 -12.55 -7.75 -15.87
CA ARG A 379 -13.24 -6.96 -16.88
C ARG A 379 -13.94 -7.80 -17.94
N LYS A 380 -13.31 -8.86 -18.45
CA LYS A 380 -13.83 -9.67 -19.57
C LYS A 380 -14.84 -10.72 -19.14
N THR A 381 -14.63 -11.35 -18.00
CA THR A 381 -15.51 -12.39 -17.48
C THR A 381 -16.71 -11.81 -16.74
N SER A 382 -16.60 -10.54 -16.33
CA SER A 382 -17.57 -9.85 -15.48
C SER A 382 -17.80 -10.54 -14.14
N LYS A 383 -16.81 -11.29 -13.69
CA LYS A 383 -16.82 -11.96 -12.40
C LYS A 383 -16.00 -11.18 -11.37
N VAL A 384 -16.38 -11.32 -10.10
CA VAL A 384 -15.52 -10.98 -8.97
C VAL A 384 -15.00 -12.26 -8.38
N LYS A 385 -13.69 -12.37 -8.19
CA LYS A 385 -13.04 -13.47 -7.47
C LYS A 385 -12.63 -12.98 -6.08
N LYS A 386 -13.03 -13.73 -5.03
CA LYS A 386 -12.49 -13.56 -3.68
C LYS A 386 -11.34 -14.52 -3.49
N ILE A 387 -10.16 -14.00 -3.15
CA ILE A 387 -8.90 -14.75 -3.06
C ILE A 387 -8.34 -14.61 -1.64
N GLN A 388 -8.06 -15.74 -1.03
CA GLN A 388 -7.28 -15.80 0.20
C GLN A 388 -5.80 -15.95 -0.14
N TYR A 389 -4.95 -15.06 0.40
CA TYR A 389 -3.50 -15.08 0.19
C TYR A 389 -2.70 -15.06 1.52
N TYR A 390 -3.40 -14.99 2.67
CA TYR A 390 -2.87 -15.24 4.01
C TYR A 390 -3.34 -16.60 4.55
N LYS A 391 -2.55 -17.16 5.50
CA LYS A 391 -2.87 -18.41 6.23
C LYS A 391 -4.05 -18.25 7.17
#